data_10544153d3bf7ca6535435b1d77f5c9d
#
_entry.id   10544153d3bf7ca6535435b1d77f5c9d
#
_cell.length_a   1.000
_cell.length_b   1.000
_cell.length_c   1.000
_cell.angle_alpha   90.00
_cell.angle_beta   90.00
_cell.angle_gamma   90.00
#
_symmetry.space_group_name_H-M   'P 1'
#
loop_
_entity.id
_entity.type
_entity.pdbx_description
1 polymer ?
#
loop_
_entity_poly.entity_id
_entity_poly.type
_entity_poly.pdbx_seq_one_letter_code
_entity_poly.pdbx_strand_id
1 'polypeptide(L)'
;MKKLLTAAALGLFCVSGMAQDANKEEGFQFTVVKENPVTSVKNQSRAGTCWCYSSLAFIESELLRLGKGEFDLSEMFLVHNTYLDRADKAVRTHGDVSFSQGGSFYDVLYGMEKFGLVPEEEMRPGVMYGDTLSNHNELTAVSNAVVAAIAKGRLRSLQKDANNQMLWKKAIESIHDIYLGERPEKFTYKGKEYTPQSFYQSLGLNADDYVSLTSYTHEPFYSSFVLEIQDNWRWAESYN
;
A
#
# COMPACT_ATOMS: atom_id res chain seq x y z
N MET A 1 62.89 -64.45 -14.13
CA MET A 1 61.78 -63.80 -13.43
C MET A 1 62.19 -62.37 -13.25
N LYS A 2 61.81 -61.48 -14.13
CA LYS A 2 61.99 -60.03 -13.98
C LYS A 2 60.66 -59.36 -14.37
N LYS A 3 60.04 -58.73 -13.43
CA LYS A 3 58.78 -58.02 -13.64
C LYS A 3 59.11 -56.63 -14.21
N LEU A 4 58.62 -56.34 -15.40
CA LEU A 4 58.62 -54.99 -15.95
C LEU A 4 57.39 -54.25 -15.37
N LEU A 5 57.70 -53.20 -14.70
CA LEU A 5 56.68 -52.23 -14.34
C LEU A 5 56.59 -51.14 -15.42
N THR A 6 55.49 -51.11 -16.13
CA THR A 6 55.20 -50.06 -17.08
C THR A 6 54.42 -48.96 -16.35
N ALA A 7 55.06 -47.83 -16.14
CA ALA A 7 54.39 -46.64 -15.59
C ALA A 7 53.63 -45.93 -16.73
N ALA A 8 52.33 -45.98 -16.70
CA ALA A 8 51.45 -45.15 -17.53
C ALA A 8 51.30 -43.76 -16.93
N ALA A 9 51.96 -42.80 -17.56
CA ALA A 9 51.70 -41.37 -17.22
C ALA A 9 50.37 -40.96 -17.83
N LEU A 10 49.37 -40.80 -16.96
CA LEU A 10 48.10 -40.11 -17.31
C LEU A 10 48.38 -38.61 -17.33
N GLY A 11 48.49 -38.04 -18.52
CA GLY A 11 48.48 -36.61 -18.71
C GLY A 11 47.06 -36.07 -18.43
N LEU A 12 46.91 -35.36 -17.31
CA LEU A 12 45.71 -34.55 -17.06
C LEU A 12 45.76 -33.35 -18.02
N PHE A 13 45.00 -33.41 -19.09
CA PHE A 13 44.63 -32.22 -19.84
C PHE A 13 43.62 -31.44 -19.00
N CYS A 14 44.07 -30.39 -18.32
CA CYS A 14 43.20 -29.35 -17.85
C CYS A 14 42.64 -28.60 -19.07
N VAL A 15 41.48 -29.03 -19.54
CA VAL A 15 40.66 -28.20 -20.40
C VAL A 15 40.11 -27.09 -19.52
N SER A 16 40.80 -25.95 -19.53
CA SER A 16 40.23 -24.71 -19.06
C SER A 16 39.04 -24.42 -19.95
N GLY A 17 37.88 -24.86 -19.49
CA GLY A 17 36.61 -24.44 -20.07
C GLY A 17 36.53 -22.92 -19.91
N MET A 18 36.85 -22.21 -20.99
CA MET A 18 36.35 -20.85 -21.16
C MET A 18 34.82 -20.98 -21.14
N ALA A 19 34.21 -20.71 -20.00
CA ALA A 19 32.81 -20.39 -19.96
C ALA A 19 32.66 -19.15 -20.85
N GLN A 20 32.30 -19.40 -22.11
CA GLN A 20 31.77 -18.37 -22.97
C GLN A 20 30.52 -17.87 -22.23
N ASP A 21 30.53 -16.60 -21.82
CA ASP A 21 29.35 -15.83 -21.51
C ASP A 21 28.44 -15.77 -22.74
N ALA A 22 27.76 -16.89 -22.98
CA ALA A 22 26.75 -17.03 -24.02
C ALA A 22 25.39 -16.69 -23.44
N ASN A 23 25.25 -15.49 -22.90
CA ASN A 23 23.98 -14.82 -22.72
C ASN A 23 24.20 -13.29 -22.53
N LYS A 24 24.80 -12.68 -23.54
CA LYS A 24 24.40 -11.31 -23.82
C LYS A 24 23.04 -11.42 -24.46
N GLU A 25 22.00 -11.34 -23.63
CA GLU A 25 20.66 -11.03 -24.12
C GLU A 25 20.80 -9.74 -24.95
N GLU A 26 20.50 -9.85 -26.24
CA GLU A 26 20.33 -8.69 -27.12
C GLU A 26 19.06 -7.98 -26.69
N GLY A 27 19.07 -7.41 -25.47
CA GLY A 27 18.03 -6.58 -24.91
C GLY A 27 18.31 -5.11 -25.15
N PHE A 28 17.32 -4.28 -24.93
CA PHE A 28 17.49 -2.83 -24.97
C PHE A 28 18.56 -2.41 -23.94
N GLN A 29 19.54 -1.63 -24.38
CA GLN A 29 20.51 -1.03 -23.48
C GLN A 29 19.99 0.36 -23.07
N PHE A 30 19.76 0.54 -21.76
CA PHE A 30 19.30 1.79 -21.20
C PHE A 30 20.47 2.55 -20.58
N THR A 31 20.48 3.87 -20.79
CA THR A 31 21.35 4.77 -20.07
C THR A 31 20.51 5.48 -19.01
N VAL A 32 20.94 5.38 -17.75
CA VAL A 32 20.30 6.13 -16.68
C VAL A 32 20.59 7.62 -16.85
N VAL A 33 19.57 8.39 -17.18
CA VAL A 33 19.68 9.85 -17.34
C VAL A 33 19.51 10.55 -16.00
N LYS A 34 18.60 10.03 -15.16
CA LYS A 34 18.33 10.53 -13.82
C LYS A 34 17.79 9.40 -12.95
N GLU A 35 18.28 9.30 -11.73
CA GLU A 35 17.79 8.41 -10.70
C GLU A 35 17.21 9.22 -9.56
N ASN A 36 16.01 8.90 -9.14
CA ASN A 36 15.42 9.48 -7.95
C ASN A 36 15.71 8.60 -6.74
N PRO A 37 15.99 9.18 -5.57
CA PRO A 37 16.17 8.41 -4.35
C PRO A 37 14.87 7.69 -3.97
N VAL A 38 15.00 6.46 -3.52
CA VAL A 38 13.87 5.63 -3.07
C VAL A 38 14.20 4.98 -1.72
N THR A 39 13.17 4.71 -0.95
CA THR A 39 13.26 3.91 0.29
C THR A 39 13.34 2.42 -0.04
N SER A 40 13.55 1.57 0.97
CA SER A 40 13.60 0.13 0.79
C SER A 40 12.28 -0.43 0.27
N VAL A 41 12.36 -1.47 -0.56
CA VAL A 41 11.18 -2.18 -1.08
C VAL A 41 10.49 -2.93 0.07
N LYS A 42 9.18 -2.75 0.17
CA LYS A 42 8.33 -3.41 1.15
C LYS A 42 7.51 -4.54 0.54
N ASN A 43 7.09 -5.49 1.37
CA ASN A 43 6.32 -6.65 0.95
C ASN A 43 4.89 -6.58 1.50
N GLN A 44 3.91 -6.33 0.64
CA GLN A 44 2.49 -6.32 1.03
C GLN A 44 1.92 -7.71 1.34
N SER A 45 2.61 -8.78 0.95
CA SER A 45 2.21 -10.18 1.15
C SER A 45 0.76 -10.46 0.67
N ARG A 46 -0.07 -11.04 1.53
CA ARG A 46 -1.45 -11.47 1.21
C ARG A 46 -2.49 -10.41 1.55
N ALA A 47 -2.25 -9.19 1.12
CA ALA A 47 -3.17 -8.07 1.31
C ALA A 47 -3.37 -7.33 -0.03
N GLY A 48 -4.60 -6.95 -0.35
CA GLY A 48 -4.93 -6.17 -1.54
C GLY A 48 -4.66 -4.67 -1.34
N THR A 49 -3.52 -4.33 -0.75
CA THR A 49 -3.14 -2.98 -0.31
C THR A 49 -2.00 -2.38 -1.13
N CYS A 50 -1.75 -2.90 -2.33
CA CYS A 50 -0.71 -2.39 -3.24
C CYS A 50 -0.80 -0.88 -3.48
N TRP A 51 -2.01 -0.35 -3.54
CA TRP A 51 -2.27 1.08 -3.66
C TRP A 51 -1.65 1.88 -2.51
N CYS A 52 -1.70 1.38 -1.27
CA CYS A 52 -1.13 2.06 -0.11
C CYS A 52 0.41 1.95 -0.10
N TYR A 53 0.94 0.75 -0.32
CA TYR A 53 2.39 0.51 -0.38
C TYR A 53 3.08 1.34 -1.46
N SER A 54 2.54 1.33 -2.69
CA SER A 54 3.12 2.10 -3.79
C SER A 54 3.00 3.61 -3.58
N SER A 55 1.90 4.06 -3.00
CA SER A 55 1.70 5.48 -2.73
C SER A 55 2.59 5.99 -1.62
N LEU A 56 2.73 5.25 -0.51
CA LEU A 56 3.64 5.64 0.56
C LEU A 56 5.10 5.59 0.12
N ALA A 57 5.51 4.59 -0.66
CA ALA A 57 6.85 4.57 -1.26
C ALA A 57 7.12 5.81 -2.12
N PHE A 58 6.11 6.29 -2.88
CA PHE A 58 6.23 7.55 -3.62
C PHE A 58 6.35 8.75 -2.68
N ILE A 59 5.54 8.83 -1.62
CA ILE A 59 5.60 9.92 -0.62
C ILE A 59 6.94 9.92 0.13
N GLU A 60 7.45 8.76 0.50
CA GLU A 60 8.77 8.60 1.14
C GLU A 60 9.90 9.06 0.22
N SER A 61 9.83 8.71 -1.07
CA SER A 61 10.78 9.19 -2.09
C SER A 61 10.71 10.70 -2.25
N GLU A 62 9.52 11.29 -2.17
CA GLU A 62 9.33 12.73 -2.20
C GLU A 62 9.94 13.41 -0.97
N LEU A 63 9.81 12.83 0.22
CA LEU A 63 10.47 13.32 1.43
C LEU A 63 11.98 13.30 1.30
N LEU A 64 12.55 12.24 0.71
CA LEU A 64 13.99 12.19 0.39
C LEU A 64 14.38 13.29 -0.60
N ARG A 65 13.61 13.48 -1.67
CA ARG A 65 13.85 14.51 -2.68
C ARG A 65 13.81 15.92 -2.09
N LEU A 66 12.92 16.17 -1.13
CA LEU A 66 12.78 17.44 -0.41
C LEU A 66 13.84 17.63 0.68
N GLY A 67 14.75 16.68 0.88
CA GLY A 67 15.78 16.74 1.91
C GLY A 67 15.25 16.63 3.35
N LYS A 68 14.06 16.08 3.54
CA LYS A 68 13.46 15.87 4.86
C LYS A 68 14.05 14.66 5.60
N GLY A 69 14.78 13.80 4.89
CA GLY A 69 15.35 12.57 5.40
C GLY A 69 14.53 11.34 5.03
N GLU A 70 14.99 10.19 5.50
CA GLU A 70 14.35 8.91 5.28
C GLU A 70 13.26 8.69 6.35
N PHE A 71 12.08 8.33 5.88
CA PHE A 71 10.94 7.95 6.68
C PHE A 71 10.44 6.58 6.24
N ASP A 72 9.90 5.85 7.18
CA ASP A 72 9.21 4.58 7.00
C ASP A 72 7.79 4.77 7.55
N LEU A 73 6.80 4.90 6.65
CA LEU A 73 5.43 5.28 6.97
C LEU A 73 4.53 4.05 7.02
N SER A 74 3.64 4.00 7.99
CA SER A 74 2.75 2.85 8.19
C SER A 74 1.63 2.78 7.16
N GLU A 75 1.65 1.74 6.33
CA GLU A 75 0.54 1.38 5.48
C GLU A 75 -0.69 0.96 6.29
N MET A 76 -0.47 0.22 7.38
CA MET A 76 -1.56 -0.34 8.17
C MET A 76 -2.40 0.74 8.83
N PHE A 77 -1.82 1.86 9.22
CA PHE A 77 -2.55 3.00 9.75
C PHE A 77 -3.53 3.58 8.73
N LEU A 78 -3.08 3.81 7.50
CA LEU A 78 -3.93 4.33 6.43
C LEU A 78 -4.95 3.30 5.96
N VAL A 79 -4.55 2.04 5.83
CA VAL A 79 -5.44 0.94 5.47
C VAL A 79 -6.58 0.80 6.47
N HIS A 80 -6.28 0.81 7.78
CA HIS A 80 -7.28 0.72 8.84
C HIS A 80 -8.32 1.84 8.72
N ASN A 81 -7.86 3.08 8.62
CA ASN A 81 -8.73 4.24 8.50
C ASN A 81 -9.57 4.22 7.21
N THR A 82 -8.94 3.86 6.09
CA THR A 82 -9.63 3.75 4.80
C THR A 82 -10.69 2.66 4.81
N TYR A 83 -10.42 1.53 5.44
CA TYR A 83 -11.41 0.45 5.56
C TYR A 83 -12.61 0.88 6.41
N LEU A 84 -12.41 1.64 7.48
CA LEU A 84 -13.52 2.18 8.27
C LEU A 84 -14.38 3.16 7.46
N ASP A 85 -13.76 4.05 6.69
CA ASP A 85 -14.48 4.99 5.83
C ASP A 85 -15.27 4.27 4.74
N ARG A 86 -14.69 3.24 4.15
CA ARG A 86 -15.37 2.41 3.15
C ARG A 86 -16.54 1.62 3.73
N ALA A 87 -16.38 1.08 4.94
CA ALA A 87 -17.47 0.43 5.65
C ALA A 87 -18.61 1.42 5.91
N ASP A 88 -18.30 2.65 6.34
CA ASP A 88 -19.31 3.70 6.51
C ASP A 88 -20.03 4.02 5.21
N LYS A 89 -19.28 4.17 4.12
CA LYS A 89 -19.84 4.45 2.79
C LYS A 89 -20.74 3.30 2.33
N ALA A 90 -20.27 2.06 2.43
CA ALA A 90 -21.05 0.88 2.04
C ALA A 90 -22.36 0.74 2.84
N VAL A 91 -22.33 1.00 4.15
CA VAL A 91 -23.53 0.97 4.99
C VAL A 91 -24.50 2.11 4.63
N ARG A 92 -24.00 3.32 4.42
CA ARG A 92 -24.82 4.50 4.06
C ARG A 92 -25.47 4.38 2.70
N THR A 93 -24.81 3.74 1.76
CA THR A 93 -25.33 3.48 0.42
C THR A 93 -26.08 2.15 0.32
N HIS A 94 -26.46 1.54 1.44
CA HIS A 94 -27.19 0.26 1.51
C HIS A 94 -26.54 -0.92 0.80
N GLY A 95 -25.22 -0.86 0.61
CA GLY A 95 -24.43 -1.86 -0.06
C GLY A 95 -24.26 -1.65 -1.58
N ASP A 96 -24.73 -0.52 -2.13
CA ASP A 96 -24.51 -0.18 -3.54
C ASP A 96 -23.04 0.09 -3.85
N VAL A 97 -22.32 0.66 -2.88
CA VAL A 97 -20.85 0.80 -2.94
C VAL A 97 -20.21 -0.40 -2.28
N SER A 98 -19.36 -1.11 -3.02
CA SER A 98 -18.68 -2.29 -2.52
C SER A 98 -17.64 -1.93 -1.44
N PHE A 99 -17.58 -2.77 -0.41
CA PHE A 99 -16.48 -2.77 0.54
C PHE A 99 -15.39 -3.74 0.03
N SER A 100 -14.20 -3.21 -0.29
CA SER A 100 -13.10 -4.01 -0.86
C SER A 100 -11.75 -3.50 -0.39
N GLN A 101 -10.70 -4.33 -0.56
CA GLN A 101 -9.33 -3.99 -0.16
C GLN A 101 -8.67 -2.99 -1.13
N GLY A 102 -9.00 -3.03 -2.42
CA GLY A 102 -8.38 -2.21 -3.46
C GLY A 102 -8.54 -0.72 -3.21
N GLY A 103 -7.71 0.10 -3.80
CA GLY A 103 -7.73 1.57 -3.65
C GLY A 103 -6.84 2.26 -4.67
N SER A 104 -6.64 3.55 -4.48
CA SER A 104 -5.89 4.42 -5.38
C SER A 104 -4.96 5.35 -4.59
N PHE A 105 -4.12 6.09 -5.31
CA PHE A 105 -3.29 7.13 -4.72
C PHE A 105 -4.13 8.21 -4.02
N TYR A 106 -5.31 8.51 -4.56
CA TYR A 106 -6.24 9.46 -3.93
C TYR A 106 -6.65 9.05 -2.51
N ASP A 107 -6.86 7.74 -2.26
CA ASP A 107 -7.20 7.27 -0.91
C ASP A 107 -6.08 7.58 0.10
N VAL A 108 -4.82 7.55 -0.35
CA VAL A 108 -3.68 7.90 0.51
C VAL A 108 -3.63 9.40 0.77
N LEU A 109 -3.77 10.24 -0.25
CA LEU A 109 -3.81 11.69 -0.07
C LEU A 109 -4.94 12.10 0.88
N TYR A 110 -6.15 11.60 0.63
CA TYR A 110 -7.30 11.82 1.50
C TYR A 110 -7.05 11.33 2.94
N GLY A 111 -6.44 10.15 3.07
CA GLY A 111 -6.10 9.56 4.37
C GLY A 111 -5.09 10.41 5.15
N MET A 112 -4.07 10.90 4.48
CA MET A 112 -3.04 11.79 5.06
C MET A 112 -3.67 13.09 5.60
N GLU A 113 -4.53 13.72 4.82
CA GLU A 113 -5.22 14.95 5.23
C GLU A 113 -6.18 14.72 6.39
N LYS A 114 -6.98 13.68 6.30
CA LYS A 114 -8.07 13.43 7.25
C LYS A 114 -7.60 12.79 8.55
N PHE A 115 -6.67 11.85 8.48
CA PHE A 115 -6.26 11.03 9.62
C PHE A 115 -4.82 11.30 10.07
N GLY A 116 -4.00 11.89 9.21
CA GLY A 116 -2.59 12.06 9.43
C GLY A 116 -1.76 10.85 9.00
N LEU A 117 -0.54 10.77 9.51
CA LEU A 117 0.41 9.69 9.28
C LEU A 117 1.05 9.23 10.59
N VAL A 118 1.54 8.01 10.59
CA VAL A 118 2.36 7.48 11.68
C VAL A 118 3.58 6.72 11.10
N PRO A 119 4.69 6.61 11.83
CA PRO A 119 5.79 5.75 11.42
C PRO A 119 5.37 4.27 11.42
N GLU A 120 6.01 3.45 10.60
CA GLU A 120 5.76 2.01 10.51
C GLU A 120 5.92 1.30 11.86
N GLU A 121 6.85 1.75 12.70
CA GLU A 121 7.08 1.16 14.02
C GLU A 121 5.89 1.25 14.98
N GLU A 122 4.98 2.19 14.75
CA GLU A 122 3.79 2.39 15.58
C GLU A 122 2.62 1.48 15.18
N MET A 123 2.57 1.04 13.93
CA MET A 123 1.51 0.16 13.44
C MET A 123 2.02 -0.72 12.29
N ARG A 124 2.74 -1.79 12.65
CA ARG A 124 3.40 -2.70 11.72
C ARG A 124 2.44 -3.73 11.13
N PRO A 125 2.67 -4.18 9.88
CA PRO A 125 1.90 -5.28 9.30
C PRO A 125 2.15 -6.59 10.04
N GLY A 126 1.13 -7.44 10.12
CA GLY A 126 1.24 -8.80 10.60
C GLY A 126 1.36 -9.00 12.11
N VAL A 127 1.62 -7.95 12.89
CA VAL A 127 1.89 -8.04 14.35
C VAL A 127 0.75 -8.78 15.08
N MET A 128 -0.49 -8.54 14.71
CA MET A 128 -1.65 -9.14 15.36
C MET A 128 -1.78 -10.65 15.11
N TYR A 129 -1.11 -11.17 14.09
CA TYR A 129 -1.03 -12.61 13.81
C TYR A 129 0.25 -13.26 14.36
N GLY A 130 1.13 -12.48 15.00
CA GLY A 130 2.47 -12.94 15.38
C GLY A 130 3.41 -13.10 14.18
N ASP A 131 3.17 -12.37 13.10
CA ASP A 131 3.94 -12.37 11.85
C ASP A 131 4.54 -10.98 11.60
N THR A 132 5.33 -10.86 10.56
CA THR A 132 5.90 -9.60 10.03
C THR A 132 5.26 -9.18 8.71
N LEU A 133 4.34 -9.97 8.18
CA LEU A 133 3.69 -9.78 6.90
C LEU A 133 2.17 -9.82 7.02
N SER A 134 1.50 -8.95 6.27
CA SER A 134 0.04 -8.87 6.26
C SER A 134 -0.62 -10.09 5.63
N ASN A 135 -1.75 -10.52 6.22
CA ASN A 135 -2.67 -11.47 5.63
C ASN A 135 -4.12 -11.01 5.89
N HIS A 136 -4.72 -10.36 4.90
CA HIS A 136 -6.06 -9.78 5.04
C HIS A 136 -7.19 -10.69 4.55
N ASN A 137 -6.93 -11.97 4.28
CA ASN A 137 -7.95 -12.87 3.77
C ASN A 137 -9.11 -13.04 4.75
N GLU A 138 -8.80 -13.36 6.02
CA GLU A 138 -9.82 -13.54 7.06
C GLU A 138 -10.47 -12.20 7.44
N LEU A 139 -9.66 -11.16 7.65
CA LEU A 139 -10.16 -9.80 7.89
C LEU A 139 -11.19 -9.38 6.84
N THR A 140 -10.89 -9.60 5.56
CA THR A 140 -11.81 -9.25 4.46
C THR A 140 -13.10 -10.04 4.52
N ALA A 141 -13.01 -11.35 4.76
CA ALA A 141 -14.19 -12.20 4.84
C ALA A 141 -15.12 -11.78 5.99
N VAL A 142 -14.56 -11.56 7.18
CA VAL A 142 -15.31 -11.13 8.36
C VAL A 142 -15.90 -9.75 8.16
N SER A 143 -15.10 -8.78 7.73
CA SER A 143 -15.55 -7.40 7.52
C SER A 143 -16.63 -7.29 6.47
N ASN A 144 -16.49 -7.99 5.33
CA ASN A 144 -17.53 -8.03 4.29
C ASN A 144 -18.85 -8.60 4.80
N ALA A 145 -18.80 -9.71 5.56
CA ALA A 145 -19.99 -10.32 6.10
C ALA A 145 -20.72 -9.39 7.07
N VAL A 146 -19.97 -8.72 7.97
CA VAL A 146 -20.53 -7.82 8.97
C VAL A 146 -21.06 -6.54 8.32
N VAL A 147 -20.30 -5.90 7.41
CA VAL A 147 -20.73 -4.71 6.68
C VAL A 147 -22.01 -5.01 5.87
N ALA A 148 -22.07 -6.14 5.16
CA ALA A 148 -23.24 -6.52 4.39
C ALA A 148 -24.46 -6.76 5.29
N ALA A 149 -24.29 -7.39 6.45
CA ALA A 149 -25.36 -7.61 7.41
C ALA A 149 -25.88 -6.28 7.99
N ILE A 150 -24.99 -5.34 8.33
CA ILE A 150 -25.35 -4.01 8.84
C ILE A 150 -26.05 -3.19 7.75
N ALA A 151 -25.53 -3.18 6.53
CA ALA A 151 -26.11 -2.41 5.43
C ALA A 151 -27.57 -2.80 5.13
N LYS A 152 -27.87 -4.09 5.21
CA LYS A 152 -29.22 -4.64 4.99
C LYS A 152 -30.10 -4.69 6.25
N GLY A 153 -29.49 -4.56 7.42
CA GLY A 153 -30.15 -4.71 8.72
C GLY A 153 -30.66 -3.41 9.32
N ARG A 154 -31.18 -3.55 10.53
CA ARG A 154 -31.67 -2.39 11.34
C ARG A 154 -30.55 -1.71 12.13
N LEU A 155 -29.41 -2.35 12.36
CA LEU A 155 -28.29 -1.82 13.15
C LEU A 155 -27.78 -0.48 12.61
N ARG A 156 -27.85 -0.27 11.31
CA ARG A 156 -27.45 0.99 10.66
C ARG A 156 -28.18 2.23 11.19
N SER A 157 -29.41 2.05 11.70
CA SER A 157 -30.28 3.13 12.19
C SER A 157 -30.46 3.12 13.71
N LEU A 158 -29.93 2.09 14.38
CA LEU A 158 -30.13 1.90 15.83
C LEU A 158 -28.89 2.39 16.58
N GLN A 159 -29.17 3.15 17.63
CA GLN A 159 -28.26 3.52 18.70
C GLN A 159 -27.00 4.27 18.29
N LYS A 160 -26.86 5.41 18.90
CA LYS A 160 -25.65 6.21 18.90
C LYS A 160 -25.02 6.17 20.30
N ASP A 161 -23.72 6.35 20.35
CA ASP A 161 -23.01 6.52 21.61
C ASP A 161 -23.17 7.97 22.16
N ALA A 162 -22.51 8.24 23.29
CA ALA A 162 -22.51 9.56 23.91
C ALA A 162 -21.95 10.67 22.98
N ASN A 163 -21.11 10.30 22.00
CA ASN A 163 -20.51 11.21 21.02
C ASN A 163 -21.33 11.30 19.72
N ASN A 164 -22.57 10.82 19.72
CA ASN A 164 -23.45 10.80 18.55
C ASN A 164 -22.94 9.91 17.39
N GLN A 165 -22.02 8.98 17.66
CA GLN A 165 -21.51 8.02 16.68
C GLN A 165 -22.35 6.75 16.65
N MET A 166 -22.57 6.21 15.46
CA MET A 166 -23.29 4.94 15.29
C MET A 166 -22.55 3.77 15.93
N LEU A 167 -23.21 3.04 16.83
CA LEU A 167 -22.58 1.91 17.56
C LEU A 167 -22.04 0.81 16.64
N TRP A 168 -22.65 0.60 15.48
CA TRP A 168 -22.18 -0.40 14.54
C TRP A 168 -20.76 -0.09 14.03
N LYS A 169 -20.36 1.20 13.98
CA LYS A 169 -18.99 1.58 13.59
C LYS A 169 -17.96 1.03 14.56
N LYS A 170 -18.27 1.05 15.86
CA LYS A 170 -17.39 0.44 16.88
C LYS A 170 -17.20 -1.07 16.69
N ALA A 171 -18.25 -1.76 16.25
CA ALA A 171 -18.13 -3.20 15.97
C ALA A 171 -17.16 -3.48 14.80
N ILE A 172 -17.24 -2.69 13.73
CA ILE A 172 -16.30 -2.80 12.60
C ILE A 172 -14.89 -2.37 13.02
N GLU A 173 -14.77 -1.27 13.76
CA GLU A 173 -13.49 -0.78 14.28
C GLU A 173 -12.82 -1.85 15.14
N SER A 174 -13.54 -2.47 16.09
CA SER A 174 -13.01 -3.53 16.92
C SER A 174 -12.54 -4.76 16.11
N ILE A 175 -13.21 -5.08 15.01
CA ILE A 175 -12.76 -6.12 14.10
C ILE A 175 -11.44 -5.71 13.45
N HIS A 176 -11.37 -4.47 12.95
CA HIS A 176 -10.14 -3.98 12.33
C HIS A 176 -8.98 -3.91 13.33
N ASP A 177 -9.24 -3.49 14.58
CA ASP A 177 -8.24 -3.44 15.66
C ASP A 177 -7.66 -4.84 15.97
N ILE A 178 -8.51 -5.88 15.93
CA ILE A 178 -8.07 -7.27 16.14
C ILE A 178 -7.08 -7.74 15.08
N TYR A 179 -7.26 -7.32 13.82
CA TYR A 179 -6.45 -7.80 12.69
C TYR A 179 -5.31 -6.85 12.31
N LEU A 180 -5.50 -5.55 12.48
CA LEU A 180 -4.54 -4.53 12.05
C LEU A 180 -3.81 -3.84 13.21
N GLY A 181 -4.35 -3.95 14.42
CA GLY A 181 -3.89 -3.21 15.60
C GLY A 181 -4.69 -1.93 15.82
N GLU A 182 -4.67 -1.46 17.07
CA GLU A 182 -5.29 -0.20 17.45
C GLU A 182 -4.51 0.97 16.87
N ARG A 183 -5.24 1.97 16.37
CA ARG A 183 -4.64 3.18 15.83
C ARG A 183 -4.10 4.05 16.98
N PRO A 184 -2.83 4.46 16.93
CA PRO A 184 -2.28 5.30 17.98
C PRO A 184 -2.91 6.70 17.95
N GLU A 185 -3.39 7.17 19.11
CA GLU A 185 -3.82 8.56 19.27
C GLU A 185 -2.62 9.49 19.42
N LYS A 186 -1.57 9.00 20.10
CA LYS A 186 -0.30 9.67 20.32
C LYS A 186 0.83 8.66 20.29
N PHE A 187 2.01 9.11 19.88
CA PHE A 187 3.22 8.30 19.85
C PHE A 187 4.47 9.18 20.00
N THR A 188 5.60 8.56 20.26
CA THR A 188 6.89 9.25 20.36
C THR A 188 7.78 8.83 19.19
N TYR A 189 8.16 9.79 18.35
CA TYR A 189 9.08 9.55 17.26
C TYR A 189 10.31 10.45 17.39
N LYS A 190 11.50 9.84 17.36
CA LYS A 190 12.80 10.55 17.55
C LYS A 190 12.80 11.49 18.76
N GLY A 191 12.20 11.03 19.89
CA GLY A 191 12.19 11.74 21.18
C GLY A 191 11.17 12.88 21.28
N LYS A 192 10.28 13.04 20.31
CA LYS A 192 9.21 14.04 20.33
C LYS A 192 7.85 13.36 20.27
N GLU A 193 6.89 13.84 21.09
CA GLU A 193 5.51 13.38 21.06
C GLU A 193 4.74 13.98 19.87
N TYR A 194 3.97 13.13 19.21
CA TYR A 194 3.10 13.49 18.10
C TYR A 194 1.72 12.85 18.24
N THR A 195 0.74 13.51 17.65
CA THR A 195 -0.47 12.85 17.14
C THR A 195 -0.26 12.51 15.67
N PRO A 196 -1.02 11.59 15.06
CA PRO A 196 -0.91 11.31 13.62
C PRO A 196 -0.99 12.58 12.76
N GLN A 197 -1.88 13.49 13.11
CA GLN A 197 -2.05 14.74 12.38
C GLN A 197 -0.85 15.70 12.54
N SER A 198 -0.32 15.84 13.77
CA SER A 198 0.83 16.70 13.99
C SER A 198 2.12 16.12 13.37
N PHE A 199 2.22 14.81 13.26
CA PHE A 199 3.33 14.16 12.55
C PHE A 199 3.24 14.45 11.05
N TYR A 200 2.08 14.24 10.42
CA TYR A 200 1.85 14.59 9.02
C TYR A 200 2.23 16.06 8.73
N GLN A 201 1.74 16.99 9.54
CA GLN A 201 2.07 18.41 9.40
C GLN A 201 3.58 18.69 9.51
N SER A 202 4.28 17.97 10.39
CA SER A 202 5.73 18.15 10.58
C SER A 202 6.56 17.73 9.37
N LEU A 203 6.03 16.85 8.51
CA LEU A 203 6.67 16.43 7.27
C LEU A 203 6.65 17.54 6.20
N GLY A 204 5.74 18.50 6.32
CA GLY A 204 5.61 19.62 5.38
C GLY A 204 5.11 19.18 4.00
N LEU A 205 4.32 18.11 3.96
CA LEU A 205 3.61 17.64 2.78
C LEU A 205 2.27 18.35 2.66
N ASN A 206 1.85 18.59 1.43
CA ASN A 206 0.53 19.13 1.12
C ASN A 206 -0.10 18.27 0.02
N ALA A 207 -1.28 17.70 0.30
CA ALA A 207 -1.97 16.83 -0.66
C ALA A 207 -2.35 17.57 -1.96
N ASP A 208 -2.59 18.89 -1.88
CA ASP A 208 -2.90 19.72 -3.05
C ASP A 208 -1.72 19.90 -4.03
N ASP A 209 -0.50 19.57 -3.62
CA ASP A 209 0.68 19.62 -4.49
C ASP A 209 0.76 18.44 -5.47
N TYR A 210 -0.11 17.43 -5.29
CA TYR A 210 -0.11 16.23 -6.12
C TYR A 210 -1.19 16.30 -7.19
N VAL A 211 -0.78 16.08 -8.43
CA VAL A 211 -1.67 16.09 -9.59
C VAL A 211 -1.53 14.78 -10.37
N SER A 212 -2.63 14.28 -10.89
CA SER A 212 -2.62 13.13 -11.78
C SER A 212 -2.48 13.60 -13.22
N LEU A 213 -1.58 12.97 -13.95
CA LEU A 213 -1.38 13.21 -15.38
C LEU A 213 -1.84 11.99 -16.18
N THR A 214 -2.50 12.24 -17.30
CA THR A 214 -2.93 11.21 -18.24
C THR A 214 -2.77 11.67 -19.66
N SER A 215 -2.68 10.72 -20.58
CA SER A 215 -2.57 10.97 -22.02
C SER A 215 -3.85 10.57 -22.77
N TYR A 216 -5.00 10.63 -22.14
CA TYR A 216 -6.28 10.36 -22.81
C TYR A 216 -6.51 11.33 -23.96
N THR A 217 -6.67 10.80 -25.14
CA THR A 217 -6.78 11.60 -26.38
C THR A 217 -8.18 12.15 -26.62
N HIS A 218 -9.19 11.67 -25.90
CA HIS A 218 -10.56 12.16 -25.97
C HIS A 218 -10.83 13.38 -25.09
N GLU A 219 -9.86 13.74 -24.23
CA GLU A 219 -9.89 14.97 -23.46
C GLU A 219 -8.89 15.99 -24.04
N PRO A 220 -9.20 17.30 -23.98
CA PRO A 220 -8.27 18.33 -24.46
C PRO A 220 -6.94 18.27 -23.70
N PHE A 221 -5.82 18.31 -24.44
CA PHE A 221 -4.50 18.38 -23.81
C PHE A 221 -4.36 19.65 -22.96
N TYR A 222 -3.61 19.53 -21.86
CA TYR A 222 -3.35 20.62 -20.90
C TYR A 222 -4.60 21.19 -20.24
N SER A 223 -5.68 20.43 -20.20
CA SER A 223 -6.89 20.77 -19.45
C SER A 223 -7.05 19.86 -18.24
N SER A 224 -7.74 20.37 -17.22
CA SER A 224 -8.16 19.55 -16.07
C SER A 224 -9.51 18.94 -16.34
N PHE A 225 -9.69 17.68 -15.94
CA PHE A 225 -10.98 16.99 -16.00
C PHE A 225 -11.09 16.00 -14.81
N VAL A 226 -12.30 15.58 -14.52
CA VAL A 226 -12.57 14.59 -13.50
C VAL A 226 -12.62 13.21 -14.15
N LEU A 227 -11.84 12.28 -13.59
CA LEU A 227 -11.91 10.87 -13.95
C LEU A 227 -12.59 10.10 -12.82
N GLU A 228 -13.84 9.74 -13.01
CA GLU A 228 -14.59 8.93 -12.06
C GLU A 228 -14.59 7.47 -12.50
N ILE A 229 -14.22 6.57 -11.59
CA ILE A 229 -14.09 5.15 -11.92
C ILE A 229 -15.42 4.54 -12.38
N GLN A 230 -16.54 5.03 -11.83
CA GLN A 230 -17.87 4.57 -12.20
C GLN A 230 -18.39 5.20 -13.49
N ASP A 231 -18.04 6.48 -13.74
CA ASP A 231 -18.63 7.34 -14.77
C ASP A 231 -17.59 7.87 -15.76
N ASN A 232 -16.39 7.31 -15.76
CA ASN A 232 -15.34 7.70 -16.68
C ASN A 232 -15.58 7.28 -18.13
N TRP A 233 -16.67 6.56 -18.37
CA TRP A 233 -17.14 6.16 -19.69
C TRP A 233 -18.22 7.10 -20.15
N ARG A 234 -18.09 7.58 -21.37
CA ARG A 234 -19.25 8.16 -22.03
C ARG A 234 -20.24 7.05 -22.32
N TRP A 235 -21.52 7.37 -22.23
CA TRP A 235 -22.57 6.41 -22.50
C TRP A 235 -22.41 5.82 -23.91
N ALA A 236 -22.39 4.49 -23.99
CA ALA A 236 -22.20 3.72 -25.21
C ALA A 236 -20.84 3.88 -25.92
N GLU A 237 -19.82 4.43 -25.26
CA GLU A 237 -18.44 4.46 -25.73
C GLU A 237 -17.59 3.47 -24.95
N SER A 238 -16.60 2.88 -25.63
CA SER A 238 -15.60 2.02 -24.97
C SER A 238 -14.33 2.80 -24.72
N TYR A 239 -13.69 2.54 -23.62
CA TYR A 239 -12.32 2.95 -23.38
C TYR A 239 -11.38 2.06 -24.18
N ASN A 240 -10.55 2.66 -25.01
CA ASN A 240 -9.51 1.98 -25.77
C ASN A 240 -8.16 2.17 -25.12
#